data_7286fcf5f359d3740d09de786f5ce22e
#
_entry.id   7286fcf5f359d3740d09de786f5ce22e
#
_cell.length_a   1.000
_cell.length_b   1.000
_cell.length_c   1.000
_cell.angle_alpha   90.00
_cell.angle_beta   90.00
_cell.angle_gamma   90.00
#
_symmetry.space_group_name_H-M   'P 1'
#
loop_
_entity.id
_entity.type
_entity.pdbx_description
1 polymer ?
#
loop_
_entity_poly.entity_id
_entity_poly.type
_entity_poly.pdbx_seq_one_letter_code
_entity_poly.pdbx_strand_id
1 'polypeptide(L)'
;MRHIVLTHLDFDHAGGLEDFPEATIHVLRAEAEEAEVRQGFIHRRRYRPEQWDGVRDWRFYDPSGEAWFGFNSVRDLDGVPPEILMVPLPGHTMGHAGIAIDTPEGWLLNAGDAYFHRHEMDEEPSCTPGLLAYQRMMEENRAMRLRNQERLRALANDGSSDVRIFCSHDPVELEALQRLSTGWRPLAAGSSRHAQYA
;
A
#
# COMPACT_ATOMS: atom_id res chain seq x y z
N MET A 1 -13.28 11.05 -10.18
CA MET A 1 -11.95 10.45 -9.95
C MET A 1 -11.50 9.81 -11.25
N ARG A 2 -10.20 9.87 -11.61
CA ARG A 2 -9.71 9.29 -12.87
C ARG A 2 -8.85 8.04 -12.65
N HIS A 3 -8.10 8.02 -11.57
CA HIS A 3 -7.19 6.93 -11.22
C HIS A 3 -7.40 6.52 -9.78
N ILE A 4 -7.36 5.23 -9.51
CA ILE A 4 -7.37 4.63 -8.18
C ILE A 4 -6.20 3.65 -8.14
N VAL A 5 -5.29 3.83 -7.19
CA VAL A 5 -4.15 2.94 -6.97
C VAL A 5 -4.44 2.11 -5.73
N LEU A 6 -4.56 0.81 -5.91
CA LEU A 6 -4.91 -0.12 -4.83
C LEU A 6 -3.69 -0.76 -4.21
N THR A 7 -3.73 -0.93 -2.90
CA THR A 7 -2.74 -1.74 -2.18
C THR A 7 -2.97 -3.23 -2.46
N HIS A 8 -4.23 -3.66 -2.45
CA HIS A 8 -4.69 -5.03 -2.72
C HIS A 8 -6.22 -5.05 -2.91
N LEU A 9 -6.80 -6.23 -3.17
CA LEU A 9 -8.21 -6.40 -3.54
C LEU A 9 -9.08 -7.02 -2.44
N ASP A 10 -8.68 -6.95 -1.18
CA ASP A 10 -9.56 -7.35 -0.08
C ASP A 10 -10.84 -6.50 -0.09
N PHE A 11 -11.93 -7.09 0.34
CA PHE A 11 -13.28 -6.50 0.22
C PHE A 11 -13.41 -5.12 0.85
N ASP A 12 -12.65 -4.81 1.89
CA ASP A 12 -12.64 -3.53 2.58
C ASP A 12 -11.70 -2.49 1.95
N HIS A 13 -10.84 -2.91 1.00
CA HIS A 13 -10.00 -2.03 0.17
C HIS A 13 -10.57 -1.80 -1.23
N ALA A 14 -11.25 -2.80 -1.79
CA ALA A 14 -11.84 -2.72 -3.12
C ALA A 14 -13.31 -2.25 -3.12
N GLY A 15 -13.96 -2.17 -1.94
CA GLY A 15 -15.40 -1.96 -1.81
C GLY A 15 -15.95 -0.65 -2.38
N GLY A 16 -15.10 0.36 -2.58
CA GLY A 16 -15.50 1.64 -3.18
C GLY A 16 -15.35 1.71 -4.70
N LEU A 17 -14.88 0.65 -5.38
CA LEU A 17 -14.62 0.70 -6.82
C LEU A 17 -15.90 0.85 -7.65
N GLU A 18 -17.02 0.28 -7.20
CA GLU A 18 -18.30 0.39 -7.88
C GLU A 18 -18.82 1.83 -8.00
N ASP A 19 -18.38 2.74 -7.12
CA ASP A 19 -18.73 4.16 -7.17
C ASP A 19 -17.97 4.92 -8.27
N PHE A 20 -16.91 4.32 -8.83
CA PHE A 20 -16.02 4.94 -9.81
C PHE A 20 -15.80 4.09 -11.06
N PRO A 21 -16.85 3.66 -11.78
CA PRO A 21 -16.74 2.69 -12.90
C PRO A 21 -15.91 3.20 -14.09
N GLU A 22 -15.69 4.50 -14.19
CA GLU A 22 -14.89 5.13 -15.25
C GLU A 22 -13.44 5.43 -14.83
N ALA A 23 -13.04 5.04 -13.60
CA ALA A 23 -11.68 5.21 -13.15
C ALA A 23 -10.77 4.11 -13.71
N THR A 24 -9.52 4.47 -14.00
CA THR A 24 -8.45 3.50 -14.25
C THR A 24 -7.97 2.94 -12.91
N ILE A 25 -8.01 1.64 -12.75
CA ILE A 25 -7.59 0.96 -11.52
C ILE A 25 -6.20 0.40 -11.71
N HIS A 26 -5.29 0.75 -10.79
CA HIS A 26 -3.90 0.32 -10.80
C HIS A 26 -3.66 -0.67 -9.66
N VAL A 27 -3.12 -1.84 -9.98
CA VAL A 27 -2.88 -2.92 -9.01
C VAL A 27 -1.71 -3.80 -9.48
N LEU A 28 -1.04 -4.50 -8.57
CA LEU A 28 -0.06 -5.51 -8.98
C LEU A 28 -0.76 -6.68 -9.69
N ARG A 29 -0.13 -7.19 -10.74
CA ARG A 29 -0.64 -8.31 -11.54
C ARG A 29 -0.92 -9.54 -10.67
N ALA A 30 -0.01 -9.88 -9.77
CA ALA A 30 -0.15 -11.01 -8.87
C ALA A 30 -1.42 -10.93 -8.01
N GLU A 31 -1.85 -9.72 -7.62
CA GLU A 31 -3.09 -9.51 -6.86
C GLU A 31 -4.33 -9.84 -7.70
N ALA A 32 -4.35 -9.35 -8.93
CA ALA A 32 -5.47 -9.61 -9.84
C ALA A 32 -5.58 -11.11 -10.18
N GLU A 33 -4.46 -11.77 -10.44
CA GLU A 33 -4.41 -13.21 -10.73
C GLU A 33 -4.92 -14.03 -9.54
N GLU A 34 -4.53 -13.70 -8.32
CA GLU A 34 -5.02 -14.36 -7.11
C GLU A 34 -6.52 -14.12 -6.91
N ALA A 35 -6.97 -12.88 -7.11
CA ALA A 35 -8.38 -12.51 -7.00
C ALA A 35 -9.28 -13.17 -8.07
N GLU A 36 -8.73 -13.51 -9.23
CA GLU A 36 -9.44 -14.29 -10.26
C GLU A 36 -9.58 -15.75 -9.86
N VAL A 37 -8.51 -16.38 -9.36
CA VAL A 37 -8.47 -17.80 -8.99
C VAL A 37 -9.32 -18.07 -7.73
N ARG A 38 -9.25 -17.24 -6.72
CA ARG A 38 -10.00 -17.32 -5.44
C ARG A 38 -10.06 -18.71 -4.85
N GLN A 39 -8.91 -19.37 -4.72
CA GLN A 39 -8.83 -20.74 -4.26
C GLN A 39 -9.11 -20.86 -2.75
N GLY A 40 -10.08 -21.69 -2.38
CA GLY A 40 -10.41 -21.96 -0.99
C GLY A 40 -11.44 -21.01 -0.36
N PHE A 41 -11.74 -21.24 0.93
CA PHE A 41 -12.81 -20.52 1.62
C PHE A 41 -12.45 -19.07 1.95
N ILE A 42 -11.20 -18.84 2.37
CA ILE A 42 -10.72 -17.49 2.77
C ILE A 42 -10.71 -16.57 1.56
N HIS A 43 -10.12 -16.97 0.44
CA HIS A 43 -10.04 -16.15 -0.77
C HIS A 43 -11.43 -15.81 -1.32
N ARG A 44 -12.40 -16.71 -1.25
CA ARG A 44 -13.78 -16.42 -1.68
C ARG A 44 -14.49 -15.40 -0.78
N ARG A 45 -14.06 -15.26 0.46
CA ARG A 45 -14.58 -14.26 1.41
C ARG A 45 -13.86 -12.94 1.29
N ARG A 46 -12.57 -12.99 1.00
CA ARG A 46 -11.65 -11.87 0.83
C ARG A 46 -11.95 -11.11 -0.47
N TYR A 47 -11.90 -11.81 -1.59
CA TYR A 47 -12.08 -11.28 -2.93
C TYR A 47 -13.55 -11.35 -3.37
N ARG A 48 -14.15 -10.21 -3.63
CA ARG A 48 -15.57 -10.08 -4.02
C ARG A 48 -15.69 -9.42 -5.39
N PRO A 49 -15.73 -10.19 -6.49
CA PRO A 49 -15.81 -9.65 -7.85
C PRO A 49 -16.93 -8.65 -8.05
N GLU A 50 -18.02 -8.80 -7.32
CA GLU A 50 -19.18 -7.89 -7.38
C GLU A 50 -18.77 -6.42 -7.14
N GLN A 51 -17.69 -6.19 -6.39
CA GLN A 51 -17.19 -4.85 -6.08
C GLN A 51 -16.46 -4.19 -7.26
N TRP A 52 -16.03 -4.98 -8.27
CA TRP A 52 -15.28 -4.47 -9.41
C TRP A 52 -15.75 -4.99 -10.77
N ASP A 53 -16.86 -5.73 -10.86
CA ASP A 53 -17.43 -6.21 -12.13
C ASP A 53 -17.76 -5.06 -13.10
N GLY A 54 -18.02 -3.86 -12.58
CA GLY A 54 -18.28 -2.65 -13.37
C GLY A 54 -17.05 -1.90 -13.85
N VAL A 55 -15.86 -2.25 -13.36
CA VAL A 55 -14.60 -1.56 -13.71
C VAL A 55 -14.17 -1.93 -15.13
N ARG A 56 -13.93 -0.89 -15.96
CA ARG A 56 -13.64 -1.07 -17.39
C ARG A 56 -12.17 -0.96 -17.74
N ASP A 57 -11.39 -0.26 -16.94
CA ASP A 57 -9.98 0.05 -17.24
C ASP A 57 -9.07 -0.36 -16.10
N TRP A 58 -8.28 -1.41 -16.33
CA TRP A 58 -7.31 -1.97 -15.39
C TRP A 58 -5.90 -1.77 -15.91
N ARG A 59 -4.97 -1.43 -15.03
CA ARG A 59 -3.53 -1.42 -15.24
C ARG A 59 -2.86 -2.36 -14.27
N PHE A 60 -2.20 -3.37 -14.82
CA PHE A 60 -1.51 -4.40 -14.05
C PHE A 60 0.00 -4.18 -14.12
N TYR A 61 0.64 -4.17 -12.94
CA TYR A 61 2.07 -3.93 -12.83
C TYR A 61 2.79 -5.14 -12.24
N ASP A 62 3.98 -5.42 -12.77
CA ASP A 62 4.89 -6.39 -12.20
C ASP A 62 5.87 -5.69 -11.25
N PRO A 63 6.36 -6.36 -10.18
CA PRO A 63 7.30 -5.78 -9.24
C PRO A 63 8.68 -5.58 -9.89
N SER A 64 8.79 -4.58 -10.74
CA SER A 64 9.98 -4.19 -11.48
C SER A 64 10.13 -2.68 -11.42
N GLY A 65 11.32 -2.16 -11.67
CA GLY A 65 11.60 -0.73 -11.63
C GLY A 65 12.78 -0.41 -10.72
N GLU A 66 12.86 0.84 -10.30
CA GLU A 66 13.97 1.32 -9.48
C GLU A 66 13.82 0.91 -8.02
N ALA A 67 14.96 0.81 -7.33
CA ALA A 67 14.98 0.63 -5.89
C ALA A 67 14.52 1.94 -5.20
N TRP A 68 13.71 1.80 -4.14
CA TRP A 68 13.25 2.90 -3.31
C TRP A 68 13.42 2.51 -1.84
N PHE A 69 14.33 3.17 -1.13
CA PHE A 69 14.67 2.87 0.28
C PHE A 69 14.83 1.37 0.57
N GLY A 70 15.54 0.64 -0.30
CA GLY A 70 15.74 -0.80 -0.19
C GLY A 70 14.54 -1.66 -0.62
N PHE A 71 13.44 -1.09 -1.06
CA PHE A 71 12.31 -1.79 -1.67
C PHE A 71 12.39 -1.68 -3.20
N ASN A 72 11.92 -2.72 -3.91
CA ASN A 72 11.64 -2.61 -5.33
C ASN A 72 10.37 -1.79 -5.53
N SER A 73 10.38 -0.85 -6.47
CA SER A 73 9.23 0.01 -6.75
C SER A 73 8.79 -0.08 -8.20
N VAL A 74 7.55 0.27 -8.46
CA VAL A 74 7.01 0.45 -9.80
C VAL A 74 6.80 1.94 -10.00
N ARG A 75 7.42 2.51 -11.05
CA ARG A 75 7.27 3.91 -11.46
C ARG A 75 6.48 4.00 -12.75
N ASP A 76 6.15 5.21 -13.12
CA ASP A 76 5.46 5.52 -14.38
C ASP A 76 4.14 4.75 -14.50
N LEU A 77 3.36 4.79 -13.43
CA LEU A 77 1.99 4.29 -13.46
C LEU A 77 1.20 5.09 -14.51
N ASP A 78 0.59 4.41 -15.46
CA ASP A 78 -0.07 5.01 -16.61
C ASP A 78 -1.06 6.12 -16.22
N GLY A 79 -0.73 7.36 -16.58
CA GLY A 79 -1.57 8.52 -16.29
C GLY A 79 -1.57 8.99 -14.83
N VAL A 80 -0.75 8.40 -13.96
CA VAL A 80 -0.55 8.79 -12.57
C VAL A 80 0.72 9.65 -12.47
N PRO A 81 0.76 10.70 -11.64
CA PRO A 81 1.95 11.50 -11.43
C PRO A 81 3.16 10.67 -10.96
N PRO A 82 4.39 10.99 -11.42
CA PRO A 82 5.60 10.22 -11.10
C PRO A 82 5.99 10.27 -9.62
N GLU A 83 5.40 11.16 -8.84
CA GLU A 83 5.52 11.26 -7.39
C GLU A 83 4.81 10.11 -6.65
N ILE A 84 4.04 9.28 -7.36
CA ILE A 84 3.30 8.16 -6.76
C ILE A 84 3.93 6.86 -7.21
N LEU A 85 4.41 6.06 -6.23
CA LEU A 85 5.06 4.77 -6.45
C LEU A 85 4.24 3.65 -5.83
N MET A 86 4.20 2.51 -6.51
CA MET A 86 3.68 1.26 -5.96
C MET A 86 4.85 0.41 -5.46
N VAL A 87 4.89 0.13 -4.17
CA VAL A 87 5.97 -0.58 -3.48
C VAL A 87 5.51 -2.01 -3.15
N PRO A 88 6.02 -3.05 -3.80
CA PRO A 88 5.60 -4.43 -3.53
C PRO A 88 5.90 -4.85 -2.09
N LEU A 89 4.87 -5.28 -1.36
CA LEU A 89 4.92 -5.75 0.03
C LEU A 89 4.17 -7.09 0.17
N PRO A 90 4.54 -8.14 -0.61
CA PRO A 90 3.81 -9.40 -0.58
C PRO A 90 3.85 -10.05 0.81
N GLY A 91 2.78 -10.77 1.14
CA GLY A 91 2.69 -11.55 2.38
C GLY A 91 1.32 -11.54 3.03
N HIS A 92 0.65 -10.40 3.12
CA HIS A 92 -0.78 -10.33 3.47
C HIS A 92 -1.60 -10.94 2.33
N THR A 93 -1.44 -10.44 1.12
CA THR A 93 -1.71 -11.14 -0.13
C THR A 93 -0.43 -11.27 -0.95
N MET A 94 -0.42 -12.10 -1.99
CA MET A 94 0.77 -12.26 -2.83
C MET A 94 1.03 -11.05 -3.72
N GLY A 95 0.00 -10.31 -4.05
CA GLY A 95 0.09 -9.06 -4.83
C GLY A 95 -0.05 -7.79 -4.00
N HIS A 96 0.05 -7.86 -2.67
CA HIS A 96 -0.05 -6.69 -1.81
C HIS A 96 1.08 -5.69 -2.08
N ALA A 97 0.72 -4.39 -2.10
CA ALA A 97 1.65 -3.28 -2.27
C ALA A 97 1.41 -2.17 -1.23
N GLY A 98 2.44 -1.42 -0.91
CA GLY A 98 2.32 -0.09 -0.32
C GLY A 98 2.26 0.96 -1.42
N ILE A 99 1.73 2.14 -1.10
CA ILE A 99 1.68 3.29 -2.00
C ILE A 99 2.49 4.41 -1.37
N ALA A 100 3.63 4.75 -2.02
CA ALA A 100 4.46 5.86 -1.59
C ALA A 100 4.13 7.11 -2.39
N ILE A 101 4.08 8.25 -1.71
CA ILE A 101 3.74 9.55 -2.29
C ILE A 101 4.83 10.55 -1.88
N ASP A 102 5.52 11.12 -2.87
CA ASP A 102 6.47 12.22 -2.65
C ASP A 102 5.70 13.50 -2.35
N THR A 103 5.99 14.11 -1.22
CA THR A 103 5.38 15.36 -0.78
C THR A 103 6.45 16.41 -0.47
N PRO A 104 6.11 17.70 -0.35
CA PRO A 104 7.07 18.73 0.06
C PRO A 104 7.73 18.47 1.42
N GLU A 105 7.04 17.75 2.29
CA GLU A 105 7.47 17.43 3.65
C GLU A 105 8.19 16.07 3.74
N GLY A 106 8.45 15.39 2.62
CA GLY A 106 9.04 14.07 2.53
C GLY A 106 8.05 13.02 2.02
N TRP A 107 8.43 11.77 2.09
CA TRP A 107 7.62 10.66 1.60
C TRP A 107 6.54 10.23 2.58
N LEU A 108 5.34 9.97 2.06
CA LEU A 108 4.28 9.25 2.78
C LEU A 108 4.17 7.84 2.19
N LEU A 109 4.29 6.81 3.02
CA LEU A 109 4.08 5.42 2.62
C LEU A 109 2.83 4.87 3.32
N ASN A 110 1.75 4.71 2.56
CA ASN A 110 0.65 3.84 2.97
C ASN A 110 1.09 2.40 2.81
N ALA A 111 1.35 1.72 3.91
CA ALA A 111 1.80 0.33 3.91
C ALA A 111 0.65 -0.69 3.75
N GLY A 112 -0.58 -0.21 3.54
CA GLY A 112 -1.75 -1.09 3.42
C GLY A 112 -1.91 -1.99 4.64
N ASP A 113 -2.00 -3.29 4.39
CA ASP A 113 -2.17 -4.35 5.39
C ASP A 113 -0.87 -5.12 5.68
N ALA A 114 0.29 -4.51 5.39
CA ALA A 114 1.57 -5.10 5.77
C ALA A 114 1.72 -5.22 7.29
N TYR A 115 1.05 -4.34 8.05
CA TYR A 115 0.88 -4.39 9.50
C TYR A 115 -0.48 -3.76 9.90
N PHE A 116 -0.93 -3.95 11.16
CA PHE A 116 -2.25 -3.50 11.62
C PHE A 116 -2.21 -2.57 12.83
N HIS A 117 -1.05 -2.42 13.46
CA HIS A 117 -0.92 -1.63 14.68
C HIS A 117 0.41 -0.88 14.70
N ARG A 118 0.38 0.43 14.99
CA ARG A 118 1.55 1.32 15.01
C ARG A 118 2.76 0.76 15.77
N HIS A 119 2.51 0.08 16.92
CA HIS A 119 3.60 -0.50 17.71
C HIS A 119 4.29 -1.72 17.06
N GLU A 120 3.82 -2.19 15.93
CA GLU A 120 4.56 -3.16 15.12
C GLU A 120 5.75 -2.51 14.40
N MET A 121 5.76 -1.16 14.32
CA MET A 121 6.84 -0.36 13.73
C MET A 121 7.84 0.18 14.75
N ASP A 122 7.62 -0.02 16.06
CA ASP A 122 8.58 0.34 17.10
C ASP A 122 9.85 -0.54 17.03
N GLU A 123 10.98 -0.08 17.58
CA GLU A 123 12.23 -0.87 17.68
C GLU A 123 11.99 -2.22 18.38
N GLU A 124 11.17 -2.20 19.46
CA GLU A 124 10.66 -3.38 20.14
C GLU A 124 9.19 -3.61 19.72
N PRO A 125 8.92 -4.37 18.66
CA PRO A 125 7.59 -4.47 18.09
C PRO A 125 6.61 -5.18 19.01
N SER A 126 5.40 -4.64 19.10
CA SER A 126 4.31 -5.25 19.84
C SER A 126 2.96 -5.09 19.12
N CYS A 127 2.10 -6.05 19.33
CA CYS A 127 0.74 -6.03 18.81
C CYS A 127 -0.21 -6.77 19.76
N THR A 128 -1.47 -6.39 19.73
CA THR A 128 -2.48 -7.07 20.57
C THR A 128 -2.68 -8.52 20.11
N PRO A 129 -2.94 -9.47 21.03
CA PRO A 129 -3.12 -10.88 20.66
C PRO A 129 -4.22 -11.13 19.63
N GLY A 130 -5.30 -10.34 19.68
CA GLY A 130 -6.41 -10.44 18.71
C GLY A 130 -5.99 -10.05 17.31
N LEU A 131 -5.26 -8.95 17.14
CA LEU A 131 -4.74 -8.52 15.84
C LEU A 131 -3.68 -9.48 15.32
N LEU A 132 -2.80 -10.01 16.18
CA LEU A 132 -1.83 -11.04 15.79
C LEU A 132 -2.52 -12.30 15.27
N ALA A 133 -3.59 -12.75 15.93
CA ALA A 133 -4.37 -13.89 15.49
C ALA A 133 -5.05 -13.61 14.14
N TYR A 134 -5.62 -12.42 13.97
CA TYR A 134 -6.25 -11.99 12.73
C TYR A 134 -5.25 -11.93 11.57
N GLN A 135 -4.08 -11.29 11.77
CA GLN A 135 -3.01 -11.26 10.77
C GLN A 135 -2.59 -12.67 10.33
N ARG A 136 -2.43 -13.59 11.30
CA ARG A 136 -2.08 -14.99 11.00
C ARG A 136 -3.16 -15.74 10.22
N MET A 137 -4.41 -15.40 10.42
CA MET A 137 -5.52 -15.99 9.70
C MET A 137 -5.60 -15.46 8.25
N MET A 138 -5.27 -14.19 8.07
CA MET A 138 -5.40 -13.50 6.79
C MET A 138 -4.13 -13.54 5.92
N GLU A 139 -2.95 -13.79 6.50
CA GLU A 139 -1.70 -13.82 5.75
C GLU A 139 -1.62 -15.02 4.79
N GLU A 140 -1.22 -14.77 3.55
CA GLU A 140 -0.95 -15.83 2.57
C GLU A 140 0.47 -16.35 2.68
N ASN A 141 1.42 -15.47 2.96
CA ASN A 141 2.82 -15.87 3.17
C ASN A 141 3.43 -15.16 4.38
N ARG A 142 3.45 -15.89 5.49
CA ARG A 142 3.98 -15.39 6.76
C ARG A 142 5.44 -14.94 6.67
N ALA A 143 6.30 -15.69 5.99
CA ALA A 143 7.72 -15.38 5.92
C ALA A 143 7.95 -14.07 5.15
N MET A 144 7.23 -13.85 4.06
CA MET A 144 7.30 -12.61 3.28
C MET A 144 6.74 -11.43 4.07
N ARG A 145 5.57 -11.60 4.72
CA ARG A 145 4.97 -10.54 5.55
C ARG A 145 5.92 -10.09 6.65
N LEU A 146 6.46 -11.03 7.44
CA LEU A 146 7.37 -10.68 8.53
C LEU A 146 8.65 -10.00 8.03
N ARG A 147 9.22 -10.44 6.91
CA ARG A 147 10.36 -9.79 6.28
C ARG A 147 10.03 -8.36 5.85
N ASN A 148 8.87 -8.14 5.26
CA ASN A 148 8.43 -6.79 4.88
C ASN A 148 8.17 -5.91 6.09
N GLN A 149 7.57 -6.43 7.17
CA GLN A 149 7.42 -5.71 8.43
C GLN A 149 8.78 -5.31 9.03
N GLU A 150 9.77 -6.19 8.99
CA GLU A 150 11.12 -5.89 9.47
C GLU A 150 11.76 -4.74 8.64
N ARG A 151 11.61 -4.78 7.32
CA ARG A 151 12.12 -3.72 6.42
C ARG A 151 11.39 -2.39 6.65
N LEU A 152 10.06 -2.42 6.79
CA LEU A 152 9.26 -1.23 7.10
C LEU A 152 9.66 -0.64 8.47
N ARG A 153 9.88 -1.48 9.47
CA ARG A 153 10.34 -1.06 10.79
C ARG A 153 11.72 -0.43 10.73
N ALA A 154 12.65 -1.03 9.99
CA ALA A 154 13.98 -0.47 9.79
C ALA A 154 13.90 0.91 9.14
N LEU A 155 13.04 1.08 8.13
CA LEU A 155 12.82 2.37 7.48
C LEU A 155 12.13 3.38 8.41
N ALA A 156 11.15 2.96 9.20
CA ALA A 156 10.44 3.83 10.15
C ALA A 156 11.36 4.38 11.26
N ASN A 157 12.39 3.62 11.63
CA ASN A 157 13.36 3.99 12.67
C ASN A 157 14.68 4.54 12.10
N ASP A 158 14.79 4.69 10.80
CA ASP A 158 15.94 5.34 10.16
C ASP A 158 15.80 6.87 10.29
N GLY A 159 16.47 7.44 11.27
CA GLY A 159 16.45 8.89 11.51
C GLY A 159 17.07 9.73 10.39
N SER A 160 17.66 9.11 9.37
CA SER A 160 18.19 9.78 8.17
C SER A 160 17.16 9.83 7.03
N SER A 161 16.08 9.03 7.11
CA SER A 161 15.02 9.01 6.11
C SER A 161 13.95 10.07 6.40
N ASP A 162 13.35 10.60 5.35
CA ASP A 162 12.20 11.51 5.41
C ASP A 162 10.89 10.78 5.08
N VAL A 163 10.83 9.46 5.32
CA VAL A 163 9.69 8.61 5.04
C VAL A 163 8.81 8.44 6.27
N ARG A 164 7.53 8.80 6.15
CA ARG A 164 6.50 8.52 7.16
C ARG A 164 5.66 7.34 6.71
N ILE A 165 5.56 6.33 7.56
CA ILE A 165 4.85 5.10 7.27
C ILE A 165 3.56 5.06 8.10
N PHE A 166 2.48 4.58 7.50
CA PHE A 166 1.21 4.32 8.17
C PHE A 166 0.51 3.13 7.52
N CYS A 167 -0.35 2.44 8.27
CA CYS A 167 -1.16 1.33 7.77
C CYS A 167 -2.63 1.74 7.58
N SER A 168 -3.40 0.86 6.96
CA SER A 168 -4.81 1.14 6.67
C SER A 168 -5.72 1.08 7.89
N HIS A 169 -5.33 0.37 8.95
CA HIS A 169 -6.23 0.00 10.05
C HIS A 169 -5.92 0.63 11.41
N ASP A 170 -4.88 1.46 11.55
CA ASP A 170 -4.59 2.15 12.81
C ASP A 170 -5.17 3.58 12.83
N PRO A 171 -6.25 3.84 13.58
CA PRO A 171 -6.88 5.17 13.62
C PRO A 171 -5.97 6.25 14.21
N VAL A 172 -5.00 5.88 15.06
CA VAL A 172 -4.08 6.85 15.65
C VAL A 172 -3.09 7.38 14.62
N GLU A 173 -2.61 6.52 13.71
CA GLU A 173 -1.77 6.95 12.59
C GLU A 173 -2.53 7.87 11.65
N LEU A 174 -3.79 7.54 11.34
CA LEU A 174 -4.67 8.40 10.52
C LEU A 174 -4.87 9.78 11.17
N GLU A 175 -5.20 9.83 12.48
CA GLU A 175 -5.36 11.08 13.20
C GLU A 175 -4.06 11.92 13.22
N ALA A 176 -2.90 11.28 13.35
CA ALA A 176 -1.61 11.96 13.30
C ALA A 176 -1.38 12.61 11.92
N LEU A 177 -1.67 11.89 10.83
CA LEU A 177 -1.59 12.43 9.47
C LEU A 177 -2.57 13.58 9.23
N GLN A 178 -3.81 13.47 9.72
CA GLN A 178 -4.81 14.55 9.60
C GLN A 178 -4.37 15.83 10.30
N ARG A 179 -3.71 15.74 11.45
CA ARG A 179 -3.15 16.91 12.16
C ARG A 179 -2.03 17.58 11.35
N LEU A 180 -1.22 16.81 10.64
CA LEU A 180 -0.17 17.34 9.77
C LEU A 180 -0.77 18.01 8.53
N SER A 181 -1.86 17.47 7.97
CA SER A 181 -2.52 17.98 6.78
C SER A 181 -3.22 19.34 6.99
N THR A 182 -3.54 19.72 8.22
CA THR A 182 -4.14 21.06 8.49
C THR A 182 -3.20 22.22 8.16
N GLY A 183 -1.91 21.96 7.94
CA GLY A 183 -0.92 22.92 7.41
C GLY A 183 -0.61 22.74 5.92
N TRP A 184 -1.18 21.73 5.27
CA TRP A 184 -0.88 21.39 3.89
C TRP A 184 -1.41 22.44 2.90
N ARG A 185 -0.50 22.96 2.06
CA ARG A 185 -0.86 23.78 0.89
C ARG A 185 -0.48 22.99 -0.37
N PRO A 186 -1.38 22.85 -1.36
CA PRO A 186 -1.03 22.20 -2.62
C PRO A 186 0.17 22.87 -3.27
N LEU A 187 1.12 22.08 -3.79
CA LEU A 187 2.24 22.59 -4.57
C LEU A 187 1.73 23.34 -5.79
N ALA A 188 2.32 24.50 -6.07
CA ALA A 188 2.26 25.09 -7.39
C ALA A 188 2.95 24.12 -8.36
N ALA A 189 2.24 23.71 -9.42
CA ALA A 189 2.76 22.81 -10.44
C ALA A 189 4.15 23.28 -10.92
N GLY A 190 5.21 22.48 -10.67
CA GLY A 190 6.52 22.74 -11.27
C GLY A 190 7.79 22.50 -10.46
N SER A 191 7.77 21.86 -9.30
CA SER A 191 9.03 21.50 -8.63
C SER A 191 9.15 20.00 -8.37
N SER A 192 9.59 19.27 -9.39
CA SER A 192 10.03 17.88 -9.21
C SER A 192 11.42 17.85 -8.59
N ARG A 193 11.58 17.27 -7.43
CA ARG A 193 12.89 16.86 -6.91
C ARG A 193 13.26 15.51 -7.53
N HIS A 194 13.61 15.52 -8.82
CA HIS A 194 14.25 14.37 -9.41
C HIS A 194 15.75 14.46 -9.10
N ALA A 195 16.25 13.65 -8.21
CA ALA A 195 17.54 12.96 -8.31
C ALA A 195 18.01 12.42 -6.96
N GLN A 196 18.58 11.22 -7.01
CA GLN A 196 19.48 10.63 -6.01
C GLN A 196 18.81 9.79 -4.92
N TYR A 197 18.28 8.64 -5.31
CA TYR A 197 18.18 7.50 -4.39
C TYR A 197 18.83 6.27 -5.04
N ALA A 198 20.17 6.30 -5.14
CA ALA A 198 20.97 5.12 -5.45
C ALA A 198 21.46 4.50 -4.15
#